data_b63f956f18e14334ec107ba8dfbb33f5
#
_entry.id   b63f956f18e14334ec107ba8dfbb33f5
#
_cell.length_a   1.000
_cell.length_b   1.000
_cell.length_c   1.000
_cell.angle_alpha   90.00
_cell.angle_beta   90.00
_cell.angle_gamma   90.00
#
_symmetry.space_group_name_H-M   'P 1'
#
loop_
_entity.id
_entity.type
_entity.pdbx_description
1 polymer ?
#
loop_
_entity_poly.entity_id
_entity_poly.type
_entity_poly.pdbx_seq_one_letter_code
_entity_poly.pdbx_strand_id
1 'polypeptide(L)'
;MKVASYNIRKAVGRDRRRDPARILDVLNALDADVVVLQEADKRLGQRPSALPPRMIADHTDFVPAPLAVNDVSLGWHGNAVLVKRGVEITGCTRIDLPFFEPRGAVAVEIEGRLRVVGVHLGLLRRHRHGQLRQLRRILTERAMPTAILGDFNEWSKIGGMEELGADFHLHMPGPSFPTMRPTAMLDRVALTHDIDLRDKGVVMTELTRIASDHLPVWVSLTLPDAAAPRAASAGG
;
A
#
# COMPACT_ATOMS: atom_id res chain seq x y z
N MET A 1 -7.44 -4.99 -12.79
CA MET A 1 -6.19 -5.00 -11.99
C MET A 1 -6.52 -5.28 -10.55
N LYS A 2 -5.80 -6.20 -9.92
CA LYS A 2 -5.97 -6.52 -8.51
C LYS A 2 -4.84 -5.91 -7.68
N VAL A 3 -5.16 -5.07 -6.72
CA VAL A 3 -4.20 -4.40 -5.84
C VAL A 3 -4.45 -4.84 -4.40
N ALA A 4 -3.39 -5.23 -3.69
CA ALA A 4 -3.48 -5.68 -2.31
C ALA A 4 -2.64 -4.79 -1.38
N SER A 5 -2.97 -4.82 -0.10
CA SER A 5 -2.19 -4.19 0.98
C SER A 5 -2.01 -5.16 2.14
N TYR A 6 -0.82 -5.20 2.71
CA TYR A 6 -0.51 -6.09 3.81
C TYR A 6 0.53 -5.50 4.78
N ASN A 7 0.13 -5.25 6.01
CA ASN A 7 1.07 -4.97 7.09
C ASN A 7 1.72 -6.28 7.55
N ILE A 8 2.98 -6.49 7.19
CA ILE A 8 3.68 -7.76 7.42
C ILE A 8 4.40 -7.86 8.76
N ARG A 9 4.25 -6.83 9.62
CA ARG A 9 4.85 -6.82 10.96
C ARG A 9 6.34 -7.23 10.97
N LYS A 10 7.13 -6.78 10.03
CA LYS A 10 8.55 -7.14 9.87
C LYS A 10 8.79 -8.65 9.74
N ALA A 11 7.85 -9.36 9.12
CA ALA A 11 7.81 -10.82 9.01
C ALA A 11 7.81 -11.56 10.36
N VAL A 12 7.34 -10.92 11.44
CA VAL A 12 7.19 -11.55 12.75
C VAL A 12 5.75 -12.00 12.93
N GLY A 13 5.55 -13.30 12.91
CA GLY A 13 4.25 -13.92 13.09
C GLY A 13 3.71 -13.77 14.53
N ARG A 14 2.47 -14.22 14.72
CA ARG A 14 1.83 -14.28 16.05
C ARG A 14 2.52 -15.27 16.99
N ASP A 15 3.18 -16.27 16.46
CA ASP A 15 4.07 -17.19 17.16
C ASP A 15 5.38 -16.54 17.62
N ARG A 16 5.55 -15.22 17.39
CA ARG A 16 6.74 -14.42 17.69
C ARG A 16 7.99 -14.86 16.92
N ARG A 17 7.85 -15.71 15.92
CA ARG A 17 8.95 -16.11 15.04
C ARG A 17 9.01 -15.21 13.83
N ARG A 18 10.22 -14.81 13.45
CA ARG A 18 10.45 -14.12 12.18
C ARG A 18 10.59 -15.16 11.09
N ASP A 19 9.70 -15.08 10.09
CA ASP A 19 9.63 -16.03 9.00
C ASP A 19 9.27 -15.30 7.69
N PRO A 20 10.28 -14.82 6.95
CA PRO A 20 10.07 -14.19 5.65
C PRO A 20 9.41 -15.13 4.63
N ALA A 21 9.76 -16.43 4.63
CA ALA A 21 9.18 -17.38 3.68
C ALA A 21 7.66 -17.47 3.82
N ARG A 22 7.17 -17.50 5.04
CA ARG A 22 5.73 -17.47 5.34
C ARG A 22 5.02 -16.25 4.75
N ILE A 23 5.66 -15.09 4.77
CA ILE A 23 5.10 -13.88 4.15
C ILE A 23 5.07 -14.04 2.62
N LEU A 24 6.12 -14.60 2.01
CA LEU A 24 6.15 -14.84 0.56
C LEU A 24 5.06 -15.82 0.13
N ASP A 25 4.78 -16.85 0.91
CA ASP A 25 3.67 -17.78 0.67
C ASP A 25 2.31 -17.05 0.68
N VAL A 26 2.12 -16.13 1.64
CA VAL A 26 0.92 -15.28 1.66
C VAL A 26 0.85 -14.40 0.42
N LEU A 27 1.96 -13.77 0.02
CA LEU A 27 1.99 -12.91 -1.17
C LEU A 27 1.64 -13.67 -2.46
N ASN A 28 2.17 -14.89 -2.62
CA ASN A 28 1.85 -15.76 -3.76
C ASN A 28 0.35 -16.11 -3.78
N ALA A 29 -0.23 -16.41 -2.61
CA ALA A 29 -1.65 -16.76 -2.50
C ALA A 29 -2.60 -15.57 -2.75
N LEU A 30 -2.12 -14.32 -2.69
CA LEU A 30 -2.95 -13.14 -2.97
C LEU A 30 -3.34 -13.04 -4.45
N ASP A 31 -2.51 -13.54 -5.36
CA ASP A 31 -2.66 -13.41 -6.82
C ASP A 31 -3.02 -11.97 -7.21
N ALA A 32 -2.23 -11.02 -6.75
CA ALA A 32 -2.40 -9.60 -7.01
C ALA A 32 -1.39 -9.12 -8.07
N ASP A 33 -1.74 -8.07 -8.81
CA ASP A 33 -0.84 -7.43 -9.76
C ASP A 33 0.14 -6.49 -9.04
N VAL A 34 -0.34 -5.83 -7.96
CA VAL A 34 0.45 -4.90 -7.15
C VAL A 34 0.15 -5.17 -5.67
N VAL A 35 1.19 -5.22 -4.85
CA VAL A 35 1.06 -5.37 -3.38
C VAL A 35 1.79 -4.26 -2.66
N VAL A 36 1.06 -3.52 -1.85
CA VAL A 36 1.59 -2.51 -0.92
C VAL A 36 1.89 -3.17 0.41
N LEU A 37 3.10 -3.04 0.89
CA LEU A 37 3.54 -3.59 2.17
C LEU A 37 3.77 -2.49 3.20
N GLN A 38 3.35 -2.73 4.45
CA GLN A 38 3.71 -1.94 5.60
C GLN A 38 4.59 -2.76 6.54
N GLU A 39 5.41 -2.07 7.32
CA GLU A 39 6.44 -2.68 8.18
C GLU A 39 7.40 -3.63 7.42
N ALA A 40 7.66 -3.32 6.15
CA ALA A 40 8.55 -4.10 5.30
C ALA A 40 10.03 -3.96 5.67
N ASP A 41 10.39 -2.89 6.39
CA ASP A 41 11.75 -2.66 6.88
C ASP A 41 11.79 -2.60 8.41
N LYS A 42 12.93 -2.97 8.99
CA LYS A 42 13.17 -2.82 10.42
C LYS A 42 13.28 -1.33 10.79
N ARG A 43 12.96 -0.98 12.04
CA ARG A 43 12.87 0.44 12.45
C ARG A 43 14.21 1.10 12.75
N LEU A 44 15.25 0.32 13.10
CA LEU A 44 16.52 0.82 13.65
C LEU A 44 17.66 0.69 12.63
N GLY A 45 18.67 1.54 12.80
CA GLY A 45 19.87 1.56 11.99
C GLY A 45 19.58 1.88 10.51
N GLN A 46 20.20 1.16 9.61
CA GLN A 46 20.01 1.30 8.15
C GLN A 46 18.65 0.82 7.66
N ARG A 47 17.74 0.42 8.57
CA ARG A 47 16.41 -0.12 8.28
C ARG A 47 16.43 -1.29 7.30
N PRO A 48 17.15 -2.37 7.62
CA PRO A 48 17.21 -3.50 6.70
C PRO A 48 15.84 -4.13 6.48
N SER A 49 15.62 -4.57 5.25
CA SER A 49 14.39 -5.23 4.84
C SER A 49 14.05 -6.43 5.72
N ALA A 50 12.77 -6.60 5.99
CA ALA A 50 12.23 -7.81 6.62
C ALA A 50 12.08 -8.97 5.63
N LEU A 51 11.96 -8.65 4.33
CA LEU A 51 11.92 -9.60 3.21
C LEU A 51 13.17 -9.38 2.36
N PRO A 52 14.19 -10.26 2.43
CA PRO A 52 15.37 -10.12 1.60
C PRO A 52 14.98 -10.06 0.10
N PRO A 53 15.47 -9.06 -0.67
CA PRO A 53 15.11 -8.92 -2.10
C PRO A 53 15.37 -10.18 -2.92
N ARG A 54 16.45 -10.92 -2.60
CA ARG A 54 16.76 -12.19 -3.26
C ARG A 54 15.67 -13.24 -3.02
N MET A 55 15.14 -13.33 -1.80
CA MET A 55 14.05 -14.27 -1.52
C MET A 55 12.77 -13.90 -2.30
N ILE A 56 12.46 -12.61 -2.43
CA ILE A 56 11.34 -12.17 -3.25
C ILE A 56 11.54 -12.63 -4.71
N ALA A 57 12.74 -12.40 -5.26
CA ALA A 57 13.06 -12.74 -6.63
C ALA A 57 13.03 -14.26 -6.90
N ASP A 58 13.48 -15.08 -5.93
CA ASP A 58 13.61 -16.54 -6.08
C ASP A 58 12.29 -17.28 -5.80
N HIS A 59 11.39 -16.71 -4.99
CA HIS A 59 10.18 -17.41 -4.51
C HIS A 59 8.86 -16.79 -4.90
N THR A 60 8.87 -15.68 -5.65
CA THR A 60 7.65 -14.99 -6.10
C THR A 60 7.79 -14.48 -7.52
N ASP A 61 6.64 -14.17 -8.14
CA ASP A 61 6.59 -13.43 -9.40
C ASP A 61 6.60 -11.91 -9.21
N PHE A 62 7.01 -11.43 -8.04
CA PHE A 62 7.07 -10.01 -7.77
C PHE A 62 8.46 -9.42 -7.96
N VAL A 63 8.47 -8.12 -8.31
CA VAL A 63 9.64 -7.26 -8.34
C VAL A 63 9.40 -6.09 -7.39
N PRO A 64 10.33 -5.79 -6.47
CA PRO A 64 10.24 -4.59 -5.66
C PRO A 64 10.34 -3.33 -6.53
N ALA A 65 9.42 -2.38 -6.35
CA ALA A 65 9.55 -1.07 -6.95
C ALA A 65 10.80 -0.34 -6.39
N PRO A 66 11.51 0.46 -7.19
CA PRO A 66 12.77 1.09 -6.79
C PRO A 66 12.57 2.27 -5.83
N LEU A 67 12.07 1.96 -4.63
CA LEU A 67 11.75 2.90 -3.55
C LEU A 67 12.78 2.87 -2.41
N ALA A 68 13.70 1.91 -2.43
CA ALA A 68 14.73 1.76 -1.42
C ALA A 68 15.62 3.01 -1.30
N VAL A 69 16.04 3.34 -0.09
CA VAL A 69 16.94 4.48 0.19
C VAL A 69 18.39 4.09 0.33
N ASN A 70 18.64 2.78 0.44
CA ASN A 70 19.96 2.17 0.54
C ASN A 70 19.88 0.71 0.10
N ASP A 71 21.02 0.02 0.07
CA ASP A 71 21.15 -1.36 -0.44
C ASP A 71 20.50 -2.41 0.47
N VAL A 72 20.09 -2.06 1.68
CA VAL A 72 19.54 -3.01 2.66
C VAL A 72 18.05 -2.82 2.93
N SER A 73 17.45 -1.65 2.59
CA SER A 73 16.02 -1.40 2.75
C SER A 73 15.23 -1.89 1.53
N LEU A 74 13.93 -2.13 1.71
CA LEU A 74 13.03 -2.49 0.62
C LEU A 74 12.25 -1.26 0.10
N GLY A 75 12.02 -0.29 0.96
CA GLY A 75 11.21 0.85 0.61
C GLY A 75 11.53 2.12 1.41
N TRP A 76 10.48 2.87 1.76
CA TRP A 76 10.56 4.14 2.45
C TRP A 76 9.72 4.13 3.74
N HIS A 77 10.35 4.41 4.87
CA HIS A 77 9.72 4.38 6.20
C HIS A 77 8.92 3.11 6.50
N GLY A 78 9.38 1.96 5.96
CA GLY A 78 8.74 0.66 6.13
C GLY A 78 7.58 0.39 5.16
N ASN A 79 7.26 1.33 4.28
CA ASN A 79 6.35 1.07 3.16
C ASN A 79 7.15 0.63 1.94
N ALA A 80 6.69 -0.43 1.28
CA ALA A 80 7.25 -0.91 0.02
C ALA A 80 6.12 -1.30 -0.94
N VAL A 81 6.44 -1.38 -2.22
CA VAL A 81 5.51 -1.84 -3.25
C VAL A 81 6.18 -2.96 -4.03
N LEU A 82 5.46 -4.05 -4.18
CA LEU A 82 5.83 -5.17 -5.03
C LEU A 82 4.91 -5.17 -6.24
N VAL A 83 5.47 -5.34 -7.42
CA VAL A 83 4.73 -5.36 -8.68
C VAL A 83 4.97 -6.70 -9.37
N LYS A 84 3.91 -7.34 -9.89
CA LYS A 84 4.00 -8.63 -10.59
C LYS A 84 4.86 -8.47 -11.85
N ARG A 85 5.70 -9.46 -12.13
CA ARG A 85 6.54 -9.46 -13.35
C ARG A 85 5.67 -9.29 -14.59
N GLY A 86 6.11 -8.43 -15.51
CA GLY A 86 5.37 -8.10 -16.72
C GLY A 86 4.42 -6.90 -16.59
N VAL A 87 4.15 -6.43 -15.38
CA VAL A 87 3.43 -5.15 -15.15
C VAL A 87 4.45 -4.02 -15.13
N GLU A 88 4.26 -3.02 -15.98
CA GLU A 88 5.21 -1.92 -16.16
C GLU A 88 5.12 -0.89 -15.04
N ILE A 89 6.28 -0.54 -14.46
CA ILE A 89 6.44 0.58 -13.52
C ILE A 89 6.93 1.79 -14.33
N THR A 90 6.10 2.84 -14.43
CA THR A 90 6.41 4.06 -15.20
C THR A 90 6.89 5.22 -14.31
N GLY A 91 6.75 5.11 -13.00
CA GLY A 91 7.22 6.12 -12.06
C GLY A 91 7.22 5.65 -10.61
N CYS A 92 8.13 6.19 -9.81
CA CYS A 92 8.23 5.93 -8.38
C CYS A 92 8.53 7.21 -7.62
N THR A 93 7.85 7.43 -6.50
CA THR A 93 8.02 8.61 -5.65
C THR A 93 7.96 8.24 -4.18
N ARG A 94 8.87 8.81 -3.39
CA ARG A 94 8.84 8.79 -1.93
C ARG A 94 8.23 10.09 -1.45
N ILE A 95 7.28 10.01 -0.53
CA ILE A 95 6.53 11.16 -0.02
C ILE A 95 6.78 11.26 1.48
N ASP A 96 7.36 12.37 1.91
CA ASP A 96 7.54 12.67 3.33
C ASP A 96 6.21 13.11 3.94
N LEU A 97 5.88 12.52 5.08
CA LEU A 97 4.70 12.88 5.84
C LEU A 97 5.08 13.63 7.12
N PRO A 98 4.30 14.63 7.53
CA PRO A 98 4.64 15.48 8.66
C PRO A 98 4.56 14.75 10.00
N PHE A 99 5.14 15.40 11.03
CA PHE A 99 5.19 15.04 12.45
C PHE A 99 6.37 14.17 12.88
N PHE A 100 6.57 14.14 14.23
CA PHE A 100 7.72 13.50 14.88
C PHE A 100 7.80 11.99 14.70
N GLU A 101 6.66 11.31 14.52
CA GLU A 101 6.66 9.90 14.16
C GLU A 101 7.12 9.79 12.70
N PRO A 102 8.28 9.15 12.44
CA PRO A 102 8.85 9.11 11.10
C PRO A 102 8.00 8.20 10.20
N ARG A 103 6.99 8.78 9.60
CA ARG A 103 6.10 8.15 8.61
C ARG A 103 6.36 8.75 7.24
N GLY A 104 6.16 7.95 6.22
CA GLY A 104 6.21 8.36 4.83
C GLY A 104 5.16 7.60 4.04
N ALA A 105 4.91 8.03 2.82
CA ALA A 105 4.16 7.28 1.84
C ALA A 105 5.05 6.98 0.62
N VAL A 106 4.68 5.97 -0.11
CA VAL A 106 5.33 5.58 -1.37
C VAL A 106 4.30 5.59 -2.48
N ALA A 107 4.67 6.06 -3.65
CA ALA A 107 3.79 6.06 -4.82
C ALA A 107 4.49 5.36 -5.99
N VAL A 108 3.77 4.48 -6.68
CA VAL A 108 4.22 3.79 -7.88
C VAL A 108 3.21 4.02 -8.98
N GLU A 109 3.67 4.42 -10.15
CA GLU A 109 2.82 4.57 -11.32
C GLU A 109 2.91 3.30 -12.17
N ILE A 110 1.76 2.73 -12.46
CA ILE A 110 1.61 1.48 -13.19
C ILE A 110 1.06 1.79 -14.58
N GLU A 111 1.82 1.38 -15.61
CA GLU A 111 1.45 1.50 -17.04
C GLU A 111 1.04 2.93 -17.45
N GLY A 112 1.51 3.96 -16.73
CA GLY A 112 1.10 5.35 -16.94
C GLY A 112 -0.38 5.63 -16.68
N ARG A 113 -1.15 4.69 -16.12
CA ARG A 113 -2.61 4.73 -15.98
C ARG A 113 -3.12 4.73 -14.54
N LEU A 114 -2.37 4.17 -13.61
CA LEU A 114 -2.75 4.08 -12.20
C LEU A 114 -1.58 4.49 -11.30
N ARG A 115 -1.83 5.36 -10.34
CA ARG A 115 -0.93 5.60 -9.22
C ARG A 115 -1.38 4.78 -8.02
N VAL A 116 -0.55 3.85 -7.57
CA VAL A 116 -0.74 3.09 -6.33
C VAL A 116 0.09 3.73 -5.24
N VAL A 117 -0.56 4.13 -4.15
CA VAL A 117 0.08 4.82 -3.02
C VAL A 117 0.00 3.96 -1.78
N GLY A 118 1.15 3.64 -1.22
CA GLY A 118 1.27 2.88 0.02
C GLY A 118 1.46 3.79 1.23
N VAL A 119 0.63 3.58 2.26
CA VAL A 119 0.67 4.35 3.50
C VAL A 119 0.73 3.46 4.74
N HIS A 120 1.41 3.96 5.77
CA HIS A 120 1.27 3.50 7.15
C HIS A 120 1.22 4.75 8.04
N LEU A 121 0.00 5.19 8.36
CA LEU A 121 -0.22 6.46 9.04
C LEU A 121 0.11 6.41 10.53
N GLY A 122 0.22 7.58 11.14
CA GLY A 122 0.53 7.74 12.55
C GLY A 122 -0.58 7.24 13.48
N LEU A 123 -0.19 6.86 14.71
CA LEU A 123 -1.13 6.35 15.71
C LEU A 123 -2.08 7.44 16.24
N LEU A 124 -1.61 8.69 16.31
CA LEU A 124 -2.40 9.80 16.84
C LEU A 124 -3.28 10.41 15.75
N ARG A 125 -4.56 10.60 16.03
CA ARG A 125 -5.55 11.17 15.08
C ARG A 125 -5.08 12.52 14.49
N ARG A 126 -4.58 13.43 15.33
CA ARG A 126 -4.04 14.73 14.85
C ARG A 126 -2.92 14.59 13.82
N HIS A 127 -2.06 13.56 13.98
CA HIS A 127 -0.98 13.28 13.02
C HIS A 127 -1.56 12.74 11.72
N ARG A 128 -2.52 11.81 11.78
CA ARG A 128 -3.18 11.28 10.58
C ARG A 128 -3.86 12.36 9.76
N HIS A 129 -4.58 13.29 10.41
CA HIS A 129 -5.19 14.44 9.71
C HIS A 129 -4.15 15.25 8.94
N GLY A 130 -3.03 15.63 9.57
CA GLY A 130 -1.98 16.38 8.89
C GLY A 130 -1.31 15.57 7.78
N GLN A 131 -1.09 14.26 7.99
CA GLN A 131 -0.52 13.36 6.99
C GLN A 131 -1.43 13.21 5.77
N LEU A 132 -2.71 13.00 5.98
CA LEU A 132 -3.71 12.88 4.90
C LEU A 132 -3.86 14.19 4.12
N ARG A 133 -3.87 15.34 4.80
CA ARG A 133 -3.91 16.66 4.16
C ARG A 133 -2.69 16.89 3.26
N GLN A 134 -1.49 16.59 3.76
CA GLN A 134 -0.26 16.68 3.00
C GLN A 134 -0.28 15.74 1.78
N LEU A 135 -0.68 14.49 2.01
CA LEU A 135 -0.78 13.48 0.95
C LEU A 135 -1.75 13.93 -0.15
N ARG A 136 -2.98 14.33 0.23
CA ARG A 136 -3.97 14.84 -0.70
C ARG A 136 -3.40 16.00 -1.54
N ARG A 137 -2.79 16.99 -0.89
CA ARG A 137 -2.18 18.14 -1.58
C ARG A 137 -1.20 17.70 -2.66
N ILE A 138 -0.27 16.79 -2.33
CA ILE A 138 0.74 16.30 -3.27
C ILE A 138 0.09 15.51 -4.42
N LEU A 139 -0.87 14.65 -4.11
CA LEU A 139 -1.48 13.79 -5.12
C LEU A 139 -2.38 14.55 -6.10
N THR A 140 -2.97 15.67 -5.67
CA THR A 140 -3.84 16.50 -6.52
C THR A 140 -3.04 17.50 -7.39
N GLU A 141 -1.75 17.74 -7.12
CA GLU A 141 -0.89 18.56 -7.99
C GLU A 141 -0.76 17.99 -9.41
N ARG A 142 -0.83 16.67 -9.54
CA ARG A 142 -0.86 15.98 -10.83
C ARG A 142 -2.01 14.98 -10.84
N ALA A 143 -3.07 15.33 -11.54
CA ALA A 143 -4.25 14.47 -11.68
C ALA A 143 -3.90 13.15 -12.38
N MET A 144 -4.22 12.04 -11.74
CA MET A 144 -4.04 10.68 -12.23
C MET A 144 -4.96 9.75 -11.45
N PRO A 145 -5.56 8.71 -12.07
CA PRO A 145 -6.26 7.67 -11.33
C PRO A 145 -5.39 7.15 -10.21
N THR A 146 -5.85 7.30 -8.96
CA THR A 146 -5.03 7.04 -7.77
C THR A 146 -5.74 6.13 -6.79
N ALA A 147 -5.06 5.07 -6.36
CA ALA A 147 -5.47 4.18 -5.31
C ALA A 147 -4.51 4.29 -4.11
N ILE A 148 -4.99 4.75 -2.97
CA ILE A 148 -4.23 4.82 -1.72
C ILE A 148 -4.61 3.60 -0.88
N LEU A 149 -3.64 2.76 -0.51
CA LEU A 149 -3.86 1.57 0.29
C LEU A 149 -2.88 1.53 1.46
N GLY A 150 -3.29 0.92 2.56
CA GLY A 150 -2.37 0.69 3.67
C GLY A 150 -3.05 0.61 5.02
N ASP A 151 -2.20 0.64 6.04
CA ASP A 151 -2.61 0.75 7.43
C ASP A 151 -2.83 2.23 7.78
N PHE A 152 -4.10 2.63 7.81
CA PHE A 152 -4.50 4.00 8.15
C PHE A 152 -4.51 4.26 9.66
N ASN A 153 -4.34 3.24 10.50
CA ASN A 153 -4.41 3.33 11.96
C ASN A 153 -5.66 4.06 12.49
N GLU A 154 -6.75 4.09 11.70
CA GLU A 154 -8.00 4.75 12.07
C GLU A 154 -9.03 3.73 12.56
N TRP A 155 -9.38 3.86 13.83
CA TRP A 155 -10.32 2.97 14.52
C TRP A 155 -11.78 3.32 14.28
N SER A 156 -12.07 4.58 13.95
CA SER A 156 -13.43 5.02 13.64
C SER A 156 -13.90 4.47 12.30
N LYS A 157 -15.13 3.95 12.27
CA LYS A 157 -15.76 3.48 11.02
C LYS A 157 -16.39 4.62 10.21
N ILE A 158 -16.69 5.76 10.85
CA ILE A 158 -17.46 6.84 10.24
C ILE A 158 -16.69 8.16 10.12
N GLY A 159 -15.49 8.27 10.69
CA GLY A 159 -14.72 9.52 10.68
C GLY A 159 -13.23 9.27 10.59
N GLY A 160 -12.46 10.37 10.58
CA GLY A 160 -10.99 10.34 10.60
C GLY A 160 -10.34 10.35 9.22
N MET A 161 -11.14 10.41 8.14
CA MET A 161 -10.68 10.44 6.75
C MET A 161 -11.11 11.72 6.01
N GLU A 162 -11.64 12.69 6.73
CA GLU A 162 -12.23 13.92 6.19
C GLU A 162 -11.24 14.72 5.34
N GLU A 163 -9.94 14.59 5.64
CA GLU A 163 -8.87 15.28 4.92
C GLU A 163 -8.65 14.78 3.48
N LEU A 164 -9.10 13.58 3.15
CA LEU A 164 -9.12 13.10 1.76
C LEU A 164 -10.21 13.82 0.95
N GLY A 165 -11.24 14.32 1.66
CA GLY A 165 -12.30 15.17 1.12
C GLY A 165 -13.06 14.53 -0.02
N ALA A 166 -13.50 15.38 -0.95
CA ALA A 166 -14.27 14.97 -2.11
C ALA A 166 -13.42 14.34 -3.25
N ASP A 167 -12.09 14.31 -3.12
CA ASP A 167 -11.24 13.79 -4.21
C ASP A 167 -11.15 12.25 -4.20
N PHE A 168 -11.50 11.61 -3.07
CA PHE A 168 -11.37 10.17 -2.91
C PHE A 168 -12.61 9.54 -2.29
N HIS A 169 -13.02 8.40 -2.83
CA HIS A 169 -13.96 7.48 -2.20
C HIS A 169 -13.23 6.52 -1.27
N LEU A 170 -13.65 6.47 0.00
CA LEU A 170 -13.09 5.56 0.98
C LEU A 170 -13.80 4.21 0.95
N HIS A 171 -13.00 3.15 0.90
CA HIS A 171 -13.47 1.76 0.96
C HIS A 171 -12.82 1.02 2.12
N MET A 172 -13.63 0.28 2.84
CA MET A 172 -13.20 -0.63 3.90
C MET A 172 -13.43 -2.06 3.41
N PRO A 173 -12.36 -2.81 3.05
CA PRO A 173 -12.51 -4.18 2.55
C PRO A 173 -13.11 -5.14 3.57
N GLY A 174 -12.82 -4.91 4.85
CA GLY A 174 -13.35 -5.71 5.96
C GLY A 174 -12.46 -5.60 7.20
N PRO A 175 -12.84 -6.27 8.31
CA PRO A 175 -12.00 -6.33 9.50
C PRO A 175 -10.68 -7.07 9.22
N SER A 176 -9.56 -6.40 9.45
CA SER A 176 -8.21 -6.92 9.20
C SER A 176 -7.36 -7.08 10.46
N PHE A 177 -7.74 -6.43 11.55
CA PHE A 177 -6.98 -6.38 12.80
C PHE A 177 -7.86 -6.59 14.04
N PRO A 178 -7.36 -7.24 15.12
CA PRO A 178 -6.21 -8.14 15.11
C PRO A 178 -6.58 -9.50 14.49
N THR A 179 -5.62 -10.18 13.88
CA THR A 179 -5.83 -11.46 13.15
C THR A 179 -6.52 -12.55 13.96
N MET A 180 -6.36 -12.54 15.29
CA MET A 180 -7.03 -13.51 16.18
C MET A 180 -8.55 -13.40 16.15
N ARG A 181 -9.04 -12.16 16.20
CA ARG A 181 -10.46 -11.82 16.19
C ARG A 181 -10.60 -10.50 15.45
N PRO A 182 -10.65 -10.52 14.12
CA PRO A 182 -10.69 -9.30 13.33
C PRO A 182 -11.95 -8.48 13.63
N THR A 183 -11.76 -7.28 14.16
CA THR A 183 -12.84 -6.36 14.55
C THR A 183 -12.61 -4.94 14.04
N ALA A 184 -11.36 -4.54 13.86
CA ALA A 184 -10.98 -3.23 13.36
C ALA A 184 -10.64 -3.26 11.87
N MET A 185 -11.07 -2.22 11.14
CA MET A 185 -10.80 -2.00 9.72
C MET A 185 -9.69 -0.94 9.59
N LEU A 186 -8.48 -1.28 10.06
CA LEU A 186 -7.33 -0.36 10.03
C LEU A 186 -6.75 -0.24 8.63
N ASP A 187 -6.81 -1.34 7.87
CA ASP A 187 -6.35 -1.41 6.48
C ASP A 187 -7.48 -0.96 5.55
N ARG A 188 -7.26 0.13 4.84
CA ARG A 188 -8.27 0.81 4.03
C ARG A 188 -7.78 1.08 2.62
N VAL A 189 -8.72 1.44 1.77
CA VAL A 189 -8.47 1.85 0.39
C VAL A 189 -9.22 3.13 0.11
N ALA A 190 -8.54 4.12 -0.49
CA ALA A 190 -9.15 5.33 -0.99
C ALA A 190 -8.87 5.45 -2.49
N LEU A 191 -9.91 5.62 -3.29
CA LEU A 191 -9.85 5.64 -4.75
C LEU A 191 -10.32 7.00 -5.27
N THR A 192 -9.65 7.54 -6.30
CA THR A 192 -10.19 8.66 -7.08
C THR A 192 -11.46 8.23 -7.81
N HIS A 193 -12.29 9.22 -8.17
CA HIS A 193 -13.64 8.98 -8.74
C HIS A 193 -13.65 8.30 -10.10
N ASP A 194 -12.54 8.34 -10.81
CA ASP A 194 -12.34 7.76 -12.14
C ASP A 194 -11.95 6.27 -12.10
N ILE A 195 -11.86 5.67 -10.91
CA ILE A 195 -11.59 4.25 -10.73
C ILE A 195 -12.84 3.51 -10.30
N ASP A 196 -13.24 2.50 -11.04
CA ASP A 196 -14.34 1.61 -10.66
C ASP A 196 -13.86 0.49 -9.75
N LEU A 197 -14.38 0.44 -8.53
CA LEU A 197 -14.20 -0.70 -7.65
C LEU A 197 -15.14 -1.84 -8.06
N ARG A 198 -14.57 -2.98 -8.48
CA ARG A 198 -15.34 -4.18 -8.87
C ARG A 198 -15.61 -5.10 -7.70
N ASP A 199 -14.58 -5.32 -6.89
CA ASP A 199 -14.67 -6.20 -5.74
C ASP A 199 -13.60 -5.84 -4.71
N LYS A 200 -13.79 -6.28 -3.45
CA LYS A 200 -12.87 -6.07 -2.35
C LYS A 200 -13.00 -7.15 -1.30
N GLY A 201 -11.95 -7.39 -0.55
CA GLY A 201 -12.02 -8.37 0.52
C GLY A 201 -10.80 -8.42 1.43
N VAL A 202 -10.91 -9.32 2.40
CA VAL A 202 -9.85 -9.67 3.36
C VAL A 202 -9.49 -11.12 3.14
N VAL A 203 -8.20 -11.44 3.11
CA VAL A 203 -7.75 -12.84 2.97
C VAL A 203 -7.52 -13.43 4.36
N MET A 204 -8.40 -14.34 4.76
CA MET A 204 -8.35 -15.00 6.04
C MET A 204 -8.22 -16.52 5.88
N THR A 205 -7.00 -17.01 6.02
CA THR A 205 -6.62 -18.43 5.98
C THR A 205 -5.87 -18.81 7.25
N GLU A 206 -5.59 -20.07 7.48
CA GLU A 206 -4.73 -20.52 8.58
C GLU A 206 -3.34 -19.85 8.50
N LEU A 207 -2.78 -19.75 7.30
CA LEU A 207 -1.50 -19.14 7.05
C LEU A 207 -1.52 -17.64 7.42
N THR A 208 -2.47 -16.85 6.90
CA THR A 208 -2.55 -15.42 7.17
C THR A 208 -2.82 -15.10 8.65
N ARG A 209 -3.56 -15.98 9.34
CA ARG A 209 -3.82 -15.86 10.78
C ARG A 209 -2.57 -15.96 11.65
N ILE A 210 -1.51 -16.60 11.17
CA ILE A 210 -0.26 -16.79 11.91
C ILE A 210 0.79 -15.79 11.42
N ALA A 211 0.79 -15.43 10.13
CA ALA A 211 1.87 -14.72 9.48
C ALA A 211 2.08 -13.28 9.98
N SER A 212 1.01 -12.58 10.37
CA SER A 212 1.05 -11.22 10.91
C SER A 212 -0.07 -11.01 11.93
N ASP A 213 -0.12 -9.85 12.60
CA ASP A 213 -1.26 -9.38 13.40
C ASP A 213 -2.31 -8.62 12.56
N HIS A 214 -2.00 -8.33 11.29
CA HIS A 214 -2.96 -7.87 10.28
C HIS A 214 -3.26 -8.97 9.27
N LEU A 215 -4.47 -8.95 8.70
CA LEU A 215 -4.84 -9.74 7.53
C LEU A 215 -4.61 -8.93 6.26
N PRO A 216 -4.18 -9.55 5.15
CA PRO A 216 -4.11 -8.88 3.87
C PRO A 216 -5.48 -8.43 3.40
N VAL A 217 -5.56 -7.23 2.82
CA VAL A 217 -6.75 -6.70 2.15
C VAL A 217 -6.47 -6.52 0.66
N TRP A 218 -7.50 -6.60 -0.16
CA TRP A 218 -7.38 -6.45 -1.60
C TRP A 218 -8.59 -5.76 -2.21
N VAL A 219 -8.37 -5.17 -3.39
CA VAL A 219 -9.39 -4.59 -4.26
C VAL A 219 -9.15 -5.03 -5.70
N SER A 220 -10.24 -5.25 -6.44
CA SER A 220 -10.23 -5.44 -7.88
C SER A 220 -10.76 -4.17 -8.54
N LEU A 221 -9.97 -3.59 -9.43
CA LEU A 221 -10.22 -2.29 -10.02
C LEU A 221 -10.40 -2.40 -11.54
N THR A 222 -11.31 -1.61 -12.10
CA THR A 222 -11.32 -1.26 -13.52
C THR A 222 -10.82 0.17 -13.65
N LEU A 223 -9.81 0.35 -14.46
CA LEU A 223 -9.25 1.67 -14.76
C LEU A 223 -10.00 2.28 -15.95
N PRO A 224 -10.10 3.61 -16.03
CA PRO A 224 -10.60 4.27 -17.23
C PRO A 224 -9.74 3.87 -18.43
N ASP A 225 -10.34 3.88 -19.61
CA ASP A 225 -9.58 3.67 -20.85
C ASP A 225 -8.45 4.69 -20.93
N ALA A 226 -7.31 4.25 -21.49
CA ALA A 226 -6.20 5.16 -21.68
C ALA A 226 -6.71 6.38 -22.46
N ALA A 227 -6.65 7.56 -21.85
CA ALA A 227 -7.00 8.79 -22.54
C ALA A 227 -6.13 8.87 -23.80
N ALA A 228 -6.75 8.92 -24.98
CA ALA A 228 -6.01 9.15 -26.21
C ALA A 228 -5.10 10.37 -26.00
N PRO A 229 -3.84 10.31 -26.44
CA PRO A 229 -2.91 11.43 -26.27
C PRO A 229 -3.60 12.69 -26.79
N ARG A 230 -3.81 13.67 -25.92
CA ARG A 230 -4.31 14.98 -26.35
C ARG A 230 -3.40 15.47 -27.47
N ALA A 231 -3.93 15.50 -28.67
CA ALA A 231 -3.25 16.10 -29.81
C ALA A 231 -2.78 17.49 -29.36
N ALA A 232 -1.47 17.71 -29.39
CA ALA A 232 -0.91 19.03 -29.16
C ALA A 232 -1.66 19.97 -30.13
N SER A 233 -2.44 20.90 -29.57
CA SER A 233 -3.05 21.95 -30.36
C SER A 233 -1.88 22.73 -30.97
N ALA A 234 -1.62 22.50 -32.25
CA ALA A 234 -0.76 23.35 -33.05
C ALA A 234 -1.42 24.73 -33.04
N GLY A 235 -0.90 25.60 -32.19
CA GLY A 235 -1.22 27.03 -32.18
C GLY A 235 -0.64 27.59 -33.48
N GLY A 236 -1.52 28.05 -34.34
CA GLY A 236 -1.17 28.95 -35.43
C GLY A 236 -1.00 30.38 -34.94
#